data_0b46e147bb6d34a3f735ffa801fb57ad
#
_entry.id   0b46e147bb6d34a3f735ffa801fb57ad
#
_cell.length_a   1.000
_cell.length_b   1.000
_cell.length_c   1.000
_cell.angle_alpha   90.00
_cell.angle_beta   90.00
_cell.angle_gamma   90.00
#
_symmetry.space_group_name_H-M   'P 1'
#
loop_
_entity.id
_entity.type
_entity.pdbx_description
1 polymer ?
#
loop_
_entity_poly.entity_id
_entity_poly.type
_entity_poly.pdbx_seq_one_letter_code
_entity_poly.pdbx_strand_id
1 'polypeptide(L)'
;MEGINIAQVGIIGKAALGSKVDVYGKAGIGTKENTTLEAGLGYKATDDLDINAGYRYVNTKATDNHNVSFQGPVVGLSYRFGGAEKAEPIVVTPAPAPAPVVEHTAAPVQKPAKADYYVQSIYFDSDQDVPRADQGANLQAALNAANQYKNDQVKLLGNADTDANPQYNIGLSERRVQDVAQYLVNNGVDANRLIGIANGDAKPVATNATANGKAENRRVDVFIHR
;
A
#
# COMPACT_ATOMS: atom_id res chain seq x y z
N MET A 1 11.90 -6.90 27.38
CA MET A 1 11.98 -5.72 26.51
C MET A 1 10.74 -4.88 26.78
N GLU A 2 10.89 -3.71 27.38
CA GLU A 2 9.77 -2.81 27.60
C GLU A 2 9.34 -2.22 26.24
N GLY A 3 8.06 -2.39 25.91
CA GLY A 3 7.47 -1.80 24.72
C GLY A 3 7.56 -0.27 24.78
N ILE A 4 8.13 0.35 23.77
CA ILE A 4 8.22 1.81 23.66
C ILE A 4 6.84 2.32 23.25
N ASN A 5 6.01 2.71 24.22
CA ASN A 5 4.79 3.46 23.96
C ASN A 5 5.17 4.90 23.60
N ILE A 6 5.15 5.23 22.31
CA ILE A 6 5.35 6.60 21.83
C ILE A 6 3.98 7.23 21.64
N ALA A 7 3.58 8.08 22.58
CA ALA A 7 2.44 8.98 22.38
C ALA A 7 2.96 10.25 21.70
N GLN A 8 2.35 10.65 20.59
CA GLN A 8 2.67 11.87 19.86
C GLN A 8 1.46 12.78 19.78
N VAL A 9 1.69 14.07 19.95
CA VAL A 9 0.72 15.13 19.67
C VAL A 9 1.30 16.02 18.57
N GLY A 10 0.53 16.33 17.55
CA GLY A 10 1.03 17.09 16.42
C GLY A 10 -0.06 17.88 15.71
N ILE A 11 0.38 18.74 14.83
CA ILE A 11 -0.45 19.53 13.93
C ILE A 11 -0.26 19.07 12.49
N ILE A 12 -1.34 19.13 11.72
CA ILE A 12 -1.34 18.81 10.29
C ILE A 12 -1.87 20.05 9.55
N GLY A 13 -1.07 20.55 8.60
CA GLY A 13 -1.52 21.54 7.62
C GLY A 13 -1.70 20.88 6.27
N LYS A 14 -2.80 21.18 5.58
CA LYS A 14 -3.06 20.73 4.21
C LYS A 14 -3.43 21.92 3.34
N ALA A 15 -2.93 21.94 2.10
CA ALA A 15 -3.30 22.90 1.07
C ALA A 15 -3.65 22.18 -0.23
N ALA A 16 -4.82 22.44 -0.80
CA ALA A 16 -5.26 21.80 -2.03
C ALA A 16 -4.45 22.33 -3.22
N LEU A 17 -3.92 21.41 -4.04
CA LEU A 17 -3.31 21.69 -5.34
C LEU A 17 -4.29 21.45 -6.50
N GLY A 18 -5.45 20.87 -6.21
CA GLY A 18 -6.49 20.56 -7.19
C GLY A 18 -7.67 19.84 -6.53
N SER A 19 -8.57 19.28 -7.32
CA SER A 19 -9.76 18.58 -6.80
C SER A 19 -9.46 17.27 -6.08
N LYS A 20 -8.33 16.64 -6.38
CA LYS A 20 -7.95 15.32 -5.83
C LYS A 20 -6.56 15.26 -5.20
N VAL A 21 -5.78 16.34 -5.32
CA VAL A 21 -4.39 16.38 -4.82
C VAL A 21 -4.24 17.50 -3.82
N ASP A 22 -3.64 17.21 -2.68
CA ASP A 22 -3.21 18.19 -1.70
C ASP A 22 -1.71 18.04 -1.37
N VAL A 23 -1.10 19.11 -0.90
CA VAL A 23 0.19 19.10 -0.22
C VAL A 23 -0.08 19.13 1.27
N TYR A 24 0.65 18.31 2.04
CA TYR A 24 0.53 18.32 3.47
C TYR A 24 1.88 18.45 4.19
N GLY A 25 1.82 19.03 5.38
CA GLY A 25 2.90 19.05 6.35
C GLY A 25 2.40 18.62 7.70
N LYS A 26 3.15 17.78 8.40
CA LYS A 26 2.89 17.34 9.77
C LYS A 26 4.08 17.69 10.64
N ALA A 27 3.83 18.24 11.81
CA ALA A 27 4.82 18.43 12.85
C ALA A 27 4.29 17.87 14.17
N GLY A 28 5.08 17.06 14.85
CA GLY A 28 4.66 16.41 16.09
C GLY A 28 5.79 16.35 17.11
N ILE A 29 5.41 16.38 18.38
CA ILE A 29 6.28 16.14 19.52
C ILE A 29 5.71 14.94 20.30
N GLY A 30 6.58 14.08 20.75
CA GLY A 30 6.22 12.87 21.49
C GLY A 30 6.98 12.70 22.80
N THR A 31 6.65 11.65 23.51
CA THR A 31 7.38 11.25 24.72
C THR A 31 8.86 11.01 24.40
N LYS A 32 9.77 11.24 25.38
CA LYS A 32 11.23 11.16 25.24
C LYS A 32 11.84 12.16 24.25
N GLU A 33 11.29 13.38 24.20
CA GLU A 33 11.76 14.48 23.33
C GLU A 33 11.82 14.07 21.83
N ASN A 34 10.87 13.22 21.42
CA ASN A 34 10.75 12.81 20.04
C ASN A 34 10.09 13.93 19.23
N THR A 35 10.77 14.37 18.17
CA THR A 35 10.24 15.36 17.22
C THR A 35 10.07 14.70 15.86
N THR A 36 8.88 14.85 15.27
CA THR A 36 8.59 14.32 13.93
C THR A 36 8.21 15.47 13.02
N LEU A 37 8.83 15.49 11.84
CA LEU A 37 8.45 16.35 10.72
C LEU A 37 8.17 15.46 9.52
N GLU A 38 7.07 15.75 8.82
CA GLU A 38 6.70 15.03 7.61
C GLU A 38 6.11 16.00 6.60
N ALA A 39 6.48 15.87 5.34
CA ALA A 39 5.88 16.64 4.25
C ALA A 39 5.66 15.72 3.05
N GLY A 40 4.57 15.94 2.31
CA GLY A 40 4.24 15.09 1.18
C GLY A 40 3.02 15.54 0.40
N LEU A 41 2.58 14.64 -0.48
CA LEU A 41 1.39 14.80 -1.29
C LEU A 41 0.31 13.83 -0.82
N GLY A 42 -0.91 14.30 -0.76
CA GLY A 42 -2.12 13.53 -0.54
C GLY A 42 -2.88 13.38 -1.85
N TYR A 43 -3.43 12.20 -2.09
CA TYR A 43 -4.34 11.91 -3.18
C TYR A 43 -5.67 11.39 -2.63
N LYS A 44 -6.74 12.07 -2.95
CA LYS A 44 -8.10 11.67 -2.58
C LYS A 44 -8.58 10.56 -3.52
N ALA A 45 -8.47 9.32 -3.06
CA ALA A 45 -8.87 8.14 -3.83
C ALA A 45 -10.39 7.96 -3.85
N THR A 46 -11.07 8.23 -2.71
CA THR A 46 -12.53 8.35 -2.58
C THR A 46 -12.85 9.50 -1.63
N ASP A 47 -14.14 9.77 -1.38
CA ASP A 47 -14.54 10.82 -0.42
C ASP A 47 -14.07 10.53 1.00
N ASP A 48 -13.87 9.26 1.35
CA ASP A 48 -13.47 8.81 2.68
C ASP A 48 -12.04 8.28 2.76
N LEU A 49 -11.35 8.08 1.62
CA LEU A 49 -10.02 7.48 1.57
C LEU A 49 -9.00 8.41 0.90
N ASP A 50 -8.02 8.85 1.69
CA ASP A 50 -6.85 9.59 1.19
C ASP A 50 -5.61 8.66 1.20
N ILE A 51 -4.85 8.67 0.11
CA ILE A 51 -3.52 8.05 0.00
C ILE A 51 -2.48 9.16 0.14
N ASN A 52 -1.54 9.00 1.05
CA ASN A 52 -0.51 10.01 1.32
C ASN A 52 0.87 9.42 1.02
N ALA A 53 1.70 10.15 0.28
CA ALA A 53 3.09 9.82 0.04
C ALA A 53 3.97 11.01 0.41
N GLY A 54 4.98 10.78 1.23
CA GLY A 54 5.81 11.86 1.74
C GLY A 54 7.18 11.42 2.21
N TYR A 55 7.87 12.36 2.83
CA TYR A 55 9.16 12.13 3.47
C TYR A 55 9.07 12.54 4.94
N ARG A 56 9.51 11.65 5.82
CA ARG A 56 9.46 11.84 7.26
C ARG A 56 10.86 11.95 7.84
N TYR A 57 11.02 12.90 8.75
CA TYR A 57 12.18 13.04 9.61
C TYR A 57 11.72 12.87 11.06
N VAL A 58 12.41 12.01 11.79
CA VAL A 58 12.17 11.75 13.21
C VAL A 58 13.48 11.95 13.94
N ASN A 59 13.47 12.80 14.98
CA ASN A 59 14.60 12.95 15.90
C ASN A 59 14.15 12.50 17.29
N THR A 60 14.92 11.62 17.93
CA THR A 60 14.62 11.10 19.27
C THR A 60 15.88 11.06 20.12
N LYS A 61 15.77 11.29 21.43
CA LYS A 61 16.86 11.06 22.37
C LYS A 61 16.93 9.58 22.74
N ALA A 62 18.08 8.98 22.50
CA ALA A 62 18.43 7.65 23.03
C ALA A 62 18.75 7.75 24.53
N THR A 63 18.75 6.60 25.21
CA THR A 63 18.91 6.49 26.68
C THR A 63 20.21 7.11 27.21
N ASP A 64 21.22 7.28 26.36
CA ASP A 64 22.58 7.76 26.72
C ASP A 64 22.84 9.22 26.29
N ASN A 65 21.80 10.04 26.25
CA ASN A 65 21.89 11.48 25.88
C ASN A 65 22.40 11.76 24.45
N HIS A 66 22.40 10.75 23.57
CA HIS A 66 22.70 10.92 22.16
C HIS A 66 21.41 11.10 21.36
N ASN A 67 21.39 12.07 20.43
CA ASN A 67 20.28 12.24 19.51
C ASN A 67 20.43 11.25 18.35
N VAL A 68 19.38 10.50 18.08
CA VAL A 68 19.30 9.60 16.93
C VAL A 68 18.22 10.14 16.00
N SER A 69 18.57 10.34 14.74
CA SER A 69 17.63 10.78 13.72
C SER A 69 17.40 9.70 12.68
N PHE A 70 16.16 9.52 12.29
CA PHE A 70 15.73 8.65 11.22
C PHE A 70 15.01 9.48 10.18
N GLN A 71 15.25 9.18 8.89
CA GLN A 71 14.57 9.85 7.81
C GLN A 71 14.31 8.88 6.66
N GLY A 72 13.18 9.03 5.98
CA GLY A 72 12.84 8.17 4.86
C GLY A 72 11.48 8.47 4.23
N PRO A 73 11.22 7.85 3.09
CA PRO A 73 9.92 7.92 2.45
C PRO A 73 8.86 7.25 3.33
N VAL A 74 7.64 7.79 3.30
CA VAL A 74 6.47 7.23 3.99
C VAL A 74 5.29 7.20 3.04
N VAL A 75 4.52 6.11 3.11
CA VAL A 75 3.22 6.01 2.46
C VAL A 75 2.19 5.73 3.55
N GLY A 76 1.08 6.43 3.51
CA GLY A 76 0.01 6.29 4.49
C GLY A 76 -1.36 6.26 3.84
N LEU A 77 -2.29 5.60 4.48
CA LEU A 77 -3.70 5.62 4.16
C LEU A 77 -4.43 6.33 5.30
N SER A 78 -5.31 7.28 4.96
CA SER A 78 -6.18 7.95 5.91
C SER A 78 -7.62 7.67 5.53
N TYR A 79 -8.36 7.00 6.41
CA TYR A 79 -9.78 6.73 6.22
C TYR A 79 -10.59 7.51 7.24
N ARG A 80 -11.68 8.17 6.77
CA ARG A 80 -12.62 8.91 7.62
C ARG A 80 -13.81 8.03 7.94
N PHE A 81 -13.96 7.72 9.23
CA PHE A 81 -15.13 7.00 9.73
C PHE A 81 -16.20 8.00 10.15
N GLY A 82 -17.40 7.91 9.56
CA GLY A 82 -18.58 8.62 10.03
C GLY A 82 -18.55 10.13 9.84
N GLY A 83 -18.25 10.60 8.63
CA GLY A 83 -18.50 11.97 8.23
C GLY A 83 -20.01 12.23 8.22
N ALA A 84 -20.55 12.95 9.23
CA ALA A 84 -21.87 13.53 9.15
C ALA A 84 -21.92 14.43 7.92
N GLU A 85 -22.81 14.12 7.01
CA GLU A 85 -23.18 14.93 5.86
C GLU A 85 -23.44 16.36 6.34
N LYS A 86 -22.58 17.29 5.98
CA LYS A 86 -22.76 18.70 6.27
C LYS A 86 -23.90 19.16 5.35
N ALA A 87 -25.10 19.24 5.91
CA ALA A 87 -26.25 19.76 5.21
C ALA A 87 -25.91 21.14 4.66
N GLU A 88 -25.80 21.25 3.35
CA GLU A 88 -25.73 22.54 2.68
C GLU A 88 -27.10 23.19 2.77
N PRO A 89 -27.19 24.52 3.01
CA PRO A 89 -28.46 25.21 3.05
C PRO A 89 -29.12 25.11 1.68
N ILE A 90 -30.36 24.61 1.65
CA ILE A 90 -31.19 24.51 0.45
C ILE A 90 -31.50 25.93 -0.01
N VAL A 91 -30.78 26.42 -1.01
CA VAL A 91 -31.18 27.61 -1.77
C VAL A 91 -32.24 27.16 -2.77
N VAL A 92 -33.50 27.45 -2.46
CA VAL A 92 -34.62 27.25 -3.40
C VAL A 92 -34.52 28.31 -4.49
N THR A 93 -33.93 27.98 -5.61
CA THR A 93 -34.01 28.77 -6.84
C THR A 93 -35.23 28.28 -7.65
N PRO A 94 -36.06 29.18 -8.22
CA PRO A 94 -37.21 28.79 -9.04
C PRO A 94 -36.74 28.09 -10.31
N ALA A 95 -37.51 27.09 -10.74
CA ALA A 95 -37.23 26.22 -11.86
C ALA A 95 -36.94 27.02 -13.15
N PRO A 96 -35.80 26.80 -13.82
CA PRO A 96 -35.60 27.30 -15.19
C PRO A 96 -36.34 26.45 -16.19
N ALA A 97 -36.79 27.12 -17.26
CA ALA A 97 -37.46 26.53 -18.41
C ALA A 97 -36.66 25.41 -19.07
N PRO A 98 -37.30 24.45 -19.79
CA PRO A 98 -36.60 23.29 -20.33
C PRO A 98 -35.52 23.73 -21.32
N ALA A 99 -34.30 23.37 -21.01
CA ALA A 99 -33.12 23.57 -21.84
C ALA A 99 -33.14 22.58 -23.03
N PRO A 100 -32.59 22.98 -24.19
CA PRO A 100 -32.58 22.12 -25.38
C PRO A 100 -31.79 20.83 -25.09
N VAL A 101 -32.32 19.75 -25.66
CA VAL A 101 -31.71 18.39 -25.60
C VAL A 101 -30.28 18.48 -26.12
N VAL A 102 -29.30 18.41 -25.24
CA VAL A 102 -27.91 18.24 -25.62
C VAL A 102 -27.71 16.76 -25.92
N GLU A 103 -27.43 16.47 -27.17
CA GLU A 103 -27.03 15.13 -27.63
C GLU A 103 -25.87 14.65 -26.78
N HIS A 104 -26.09 13.61 -25.97
CA HIS A 104 -25.05 12.97 -25.19
C HIS A 104 -24.09 12.33 -26.17
N THR A 105 -22.97 13.00 -26.42
CA THR A 105 -21.80 12.34 -27.02
C THR A 105 -21.42 11.22 -26.06
N ALA A 106 -21.58 9.98 -26.48
CA ALA A 106 -21.25 8.80 -25.70
C ALA A 106 -19.84 8.94 -25.15
N ALA A 107 -19.71 8.87 -23.82
CA ALA A 107 -18.41 8.77 -23.17
C ALA A 107 -17.62 7.64 -23.85
N PRO A 108 -16.30 7.79 -24.03
CA PRO A 108 -15.50 6.75 -24.65
C PRO A 108 -15.73 5.45 -23.90
N VAL A 109 -16.21 4.42 -24.62
CA VAL A 109 -16.41 3.08 -24.09
C VAL A 109 -15.08 2.64 -23.51
N GLN A 110 -14.98 2.63 -22.18
CA GLN A 110 -13.82 2.05 -21.52
C GLN A 110 -13.80 0.58 -21.92
N LYS A 111 -12.73 0.21 -22.64
CA LYS A 111 -12.44 -1.18 -22.97
C LYS A 111 -12.52 -1.97 -21.65
N PRO A 112 -13.31 -3.06 -21.58
CA PRO A 112 -13.46 -3.82 -20.34
C PRO A 112 -12.07 -4.16 -19.82
N ALA A 113 -11.79 -3.79 -18.57
CA ALA A 113 -10.51 -4.13 -17.92
C ALA A 113 -10.38 -5.64 -17.98
N LYS A 114 -9.31 -6.12 -18.61
CA LYS A 114 -8.99 -7.55 -18.63
C LYS A 114 -8.73 -7.98 -17.20
N ALA A 115 -9.29 -9.11 -16.77
CA ALA A 115 -9.08 -9.64 -15.43
C ALA A 115 -7.60 -10.02 -15.21
N ASP A 116 -7.13 -9.84 -13.98
CA ASP A 116 -5.81 -10.29 -13.58
C ASP A 116 -5.65 -11.78 -13.87
N TYR A 117 -4.54 -12.16 -14.48
CA TYR A 117 -4.19 -13.54 -14.76
C TYR A 117 -3.26 -14.06 -13.65
N TYR A 118 -3.74 -15.01 -12.83
CA TYR A 118 -2.92 -15.68 -11.83
C TYR A 118 -1.86 -16.54 -12.49
N VAL A 119 -0.62 -16.39 -12.07
CA VAL A 119 0.53 -17.15 -12.60
C VAL A 119 0.90 -18.26 -11.64
N GLN A 120 1.32 -17.89 -10.42
CA GLN A 120 1.92 -18.80 -9.44
C GLN A 120 2.00 -18.16 -8.06
N SER A 121 2.07 -19.00 -7.00
CA SER A 121 2.49 -18.60 -5.66
C SER A 121 3.92 -19.04 -5.37
N ILE A 122 4.67 -18.18 -4.70
CA ILE A 122 6.04 -18.40 -4.22
C ILE A 122 5.97 -18.48 -2.70
N TYR A 123 6.50 -19.55 -2.10
CA TYR A 123 6.34 -19.85 -0.67
C TYR A 123 7.61 -19.57 0.13
N PHE A 124 7.39 -19.29 1.43
CA PHE A 124 8.43 -18.88 2.38
C PHE A 124 8.37 -19.71 3.65
N ASP A 125 9.50 -19.84 4.31
CA ASP A 125 9.54 -20.42 5.65
C ASP A 125 9.06 -19.41 6.70
N SER A 126 8.82 -19.90 7.92
CA SER A 126 8.39 -19.05 9.03
C SER A 126 9.45 -17.99 9.30
N ASP A 127 8.99 -16.73 9.41
CA ASP A 127 9.85 -15.56 9.68
C ASP A 127 10.98 -15.33 8.65
N GLN A 128 10.86 -15.93 7.46
CA GLN A 128 11.81 -15.71 6.36
C GLN A 128 11.19 -14.84 5.26
N ASP A 129 12.03 -13.99 4.67
CA ASP A 129 11.72 -13.15 3.52
C ASP A 129 12.37 -13.64 2.22
N VAL A 130 13.29 -14.62 2.31
CA VAL A 130 13.87 -15.32 1.16
C VAL A 130 12.96 -16.50 0.78
N PRO A 131 12.64 -16.70 -0.52
CA PRO A 131 11.89 -17.87 -0.98
C PRO A 131 12.55 -19.19 -0.56
N ARG A 132 11.75 -20.21 -0.26
CA ARG A 132 12.26 -21.53 0.05
C ARG A 132 13.11 -22.08 -1.10
N ALA A 133 14.08 -22.93 -0.77
CA ALA A 133 15.01 -23.50 -1.75
C ALA A 133 14.33 -24.31 -2.89
N ASP A 134 13.13 -24.84 -2.63
CA ASP A 134 12.31 -25.59 -3.62
C ASP A 134 11.51 -24.69 -4.58
N GLN A 135 11.57 -23.34 -4.42
CA GLN A 135 10.74 -22.41 -5.20
C GLN A 135 11.35 -21.97 -6.54
N GLY A 136 12.50 -22.51 -6.91
CA GLY A 136 13.16 -22.13 -8.17
C GLY A 136 12.29 -22.26 -9.42
N ALA A 137 11.51 -23.36 -9.53
CA ALA A 137 10.57 -23.56 -10.63
C ALA A 137 9.43 -22.51 -10.65
N ASN A 138 8.94 -22.12 -9.46
CA ASN A 138 7.88 -21.13 -9.31
C ASN A 138 8.38 -19.73 -9.68
N LEU A 139 9.59 -19.36 -9.25
CA LEU A 139 10.25 -18.11 -9.64
C LEU A 139 10.47 -18.05 -11.15
N GLN A 140 10.91 -19.15 -11.76
CA GLN A 140 11.10 -19.23 -13.21
C GLN A 140 9.77 -19.14 -13.96
N ALA A 141 8.68 -19.71 -13.45
CA ALA A 141 7.34 -19.57 -14.04
C ALA A 141 6.86 -18.11 -14.00
N ALA A 142 7.09 -17.40 -12.89
CA ALA A 142 6.80 -15.97 -12.77
C ALA A 142 7.60 -15.15 -13.79
N LEU A 143 8.90 -15.41 -13.95
CA LEU A 143 9.76 -14.75 -14.92
C LEU A 143 9.30 -15.02 -16.36
N ASN A 144 8.97 -16.26 -16.69
CA ASN A 144 8.49 -16.64 -18.03
C ASN A 144 7.17 -15.90 -18.36
N ALA A 145 6.24 -15.84 -17.41
CA ALA A 145 5.00 -15.09 -17.60
C ALA A 145 5.26 -13.59 -17.79
N ALA A 146 6.13 -12.97 -16.98
CA ALA A 146 6.50 -11.57 -17.14
C ALA A 146 7.13 -11.29 -18.52
N ASN A 147 7.91 -12.21 -19.06
CA ASN A 147 8.52 -12.11 -20.37
C ASN A 147 7.56 -12.38 -21.53
N GLN A 148 6.56 -13.25 -21.32
CA GLN A 148 5.50 -13.51 -22.29
C GLN A 148 4.57 -12.30 -22.45
N TYR A 149 4.27 -11.61 -21.35
CA TYR A 149 3.34 -10.47 -21.29
C TYR A 149 4.08 -9.15 -21.09
N LYS A 150 5.02 -8.82 -21.98
CA LYS A 150 5.95 -7.68 -21.83
C LYS A 150 5.31 -6.31 -21.70
N ASN A 151 4.09 -6.14 -22.20
CA ASN A 151 3.36 -4.88 -22.18
C ASN A 151 2.39 -4.75 -20.98
N ASP A 152 2.23 -5.83 -20.21
CA ASP A 152 1.35 -5.87 -19.05
C ASP A 152 2.18 -5.68 -17.76
N GLN A 153 1.53 -5.25 -16.68
CA GLN A 153 2.17 -5.13 -15.37
C GLN A 153 2.23 -6.50 -14.67
N VAL A 154 3.17 -6.65 -13.75
CA VAL A 154 3.30 -7.83 -12.89
C VAL A 154 2.94 -7.42 -11.47
N LYS A 155 1.87 -7.98 -10.93
CA LYS A 155 1.36 -7.70 -9.59
C LYS A 155 1.79 -8.78 -8.62
N LEU A 156 2.42 -8.37 -7.53
CA LEU A 156 2.97 -9.23 -6.48
C LEU A 156 2.21 -8.96 -5.17
N LEU A 157 1.51 -9.97 -4.64
CA LEU A 157 0.74 -9.86 -3.41
C LEU A 157 1.43 -10.65 -2.30
N GLY A 158 2.09 -9.97 -1.37
CA GLY A 158 2.77 -10.58 -0.24
C GLY A 158 1.81 -10.89 0.90
N ASN A 159 1.94 -12.10 1.45
CA ASN A 159 1.09 -12.59 2.53
C ASN A 159 1.94 -13.24 3.64
N ALA A 160 1.40 -13.22 4.86
CA ALA A 160 1.98 -13.86 6.04
C ALA A 160 0.95 -14.77 6.73
N ASP A 161 1.40 -15.61 7.64
CA ASP A 161 0.55 -16.28 8.62
C ASP A 161 0.29 -15.36 9.83
N THR A 162 -0.46 -15.85 10.82
CA THR A 162 -0.84 -15.08 12.01
C THR A 162 0.10 -15.29 13.21
N ASP A 163 1.33 -15.78 13.04
CA ASP A 163 2.24 -16.09 14.16
C ASP A 163 2.85 -14.85 14.80
N ALA A 164 2.92 -13.73 14.08
CA ALA A 164 3.38 -12.44 14.59
C ALA A 164 2.25 -11.41 14.67
N ASN A 165 2.54 -10.23 15.22
CA ASN A 165 1.58 -9.14 15.24
C ASN A 165 1.33 -8.58 13.83
N PRO A 166 0.15 -7.97 13.57
CA PRO A 166 -0.22 -7.49 12.23
C PRO A 166 0.76 -6.50 11.62
N GLN A 167 1.33 -5.59 12.43
CA GLN A 167 2.29 -4.60 11.93
C GLN A 167 3.59 -5.26 11.46
N TYR A 168 4.07 -6.27 12.19
CA TYR A 168 5.23 -7.06 11.79
C TYR A 168 4.94 -7.84 10.50
N ASN A 169 3.76 -8.47 10.40
CA ASN A 169 3.34 -9.26 9.24
C ASN A 169 3.24 -8.41 7.97
N ILE A 170 2.82 -7.15 8.06
CA ILE A 170 2.87 -6.19 6.94
C ILE A 170 4.32 -6.03 6.47
N GLY A 171 5.24 -5.69 7.37
CA GLY A 171 6.66 -5.51 7.02
C GLY A 171 7.32 -6.79 6.47
N LEU A 172 6.99 -7.97 7.01
CA LEU A 172 7.49 -9.24 6.51
C LEU A 172 6.96 -9.55 5.10
N SER A 173 5.67 -9.34 4.87
CA SER A 173 5.07 -9.53 3.56
C SER A 173 5.60 -8.54 2.50
N GLU A 174 5.94 -7.31 2.92
CA GLU A 174 6.60 -6.33 2.06
C GLU A 174 8.00 -6.80 1.63
N ARG A 175 8.84 -7.25 2.58
CA ARG A 175 10.18 -7.78 2.26
C ARG A 175 10.11 -8.98 1.31
N ARG A 176 9.14 -9.88 1.50
CA ARG A 176 8.89 -11.00 0.58
C ARG A 176 8.58 -10.54 -0.84
N VAL A 177 7.72 -9.52 -0.97
CA VAL A 177 7.41 -8.91 -2.27
C VAL A 177 8.67 -8.30 -2.88
N GLN A 178 9.48 -7.59 -2.10
CA GLN A 178 10.74 -6.98 -2.56
C GLN A 178 11.74 -8.03 -3.06
N ASP A 179 11.85 -9.17 -2.38
CA ASP A 179 12.78 -10.23 -2.77
C ASP A 179 12.37 -10.89 -4.10
N VAL A 180 11.06 -11.19 -4.28
CA VAL A 180 10.54 -11.68 -5.56
C VAL A 180 10.68 -10.63 -6.67
N ALA A 181 10.39 -9.37 -6.38
CA ALA A 181 10.56 -8.27 -7.32
C ALA A 181 12.03 -8.12 -7.75
N GLN A 182 12.95 -8.20 -6.80
CA GLN A 182 14.39 -8.13 -7.08
C GLN A 182 14.85 -9.29 -7.95
N TYR A 183 14.35 -10.52 -7.72
CA TYR A 183 14.61 -11.66 -8.59
C TYR A 183 14.17 -11.38 -10.04
N LEU A 184 12.98 -10.84 -10.24
CA LEU A 184 12.45 -10.52 -11.57
C LEU A 184 13.29 -9.43 -12.25
N VAL A 185 13.64 -8.36 -11.53
CA VAL A 185 14.46 -7.25 -12.05
C VAL A 185 15.86 -7.74 -12.43
N ASN A 186 16.52 -8.54 -11.59
CA ASN A 186 17.83 -9.11 -11.86
C ASN A 186 17.84 -10.02 -13.11
N ASN A 187 16.66 -10.55 -13.49
CA ASN A 187 16.48 -11.35 -14.70
C ASN A 187 15.84 -10.59 -15.86
N GLY A 188 15.91 -9.24 -15.83
CA GLY A 188 15.60 -8.38 -16.96
C GLY A 188 14.15 -7.89 -17.07
N VAL A 189 13.32 -8.06 -16.03
CA VAL A 189 11.99 -7.44 -15.99
C VAL A 189 12.14 -5.98 -15.58
N ASP A 190 11.51 -5.07 -16.33
CA ASP A 190 11.52 -3.63 -15.99
C ASP A 190 10.80 -3.39 -14.66
N ALA A 191 11.48 -2.73 -13.72
CA ALA A 191 10.96 -2.39 -12.40
C ALA A 191 9.66 -1.56 -12.46
N ASN A 192 9.50 -0.71 -13.47
CA ASN A 192 8.29 0.11 -13.66
C ASN A 192 7.04 -0.73 -13.98
N ARG A 193 7.21 -1.99 -14.32
CA ARG A 193 6.11 -2.94 -14.55
C ARG A 193 5.66 -3.66 -13.28
N LEU A 194 6.41 -3.56 -12.19
CA LEU A 194 6.14 -4.30 -10.96
C LEU A 194 5.22 -3.49 -10.04
N ILE A 195 4.14 -4.12 -9.58
CA ILE A 195 3.23 -3.60 -8.56
C ILE A 195 3.31 -4.51 -7.34
N GLY A 196 3.87 -4.03 -6.25
CA GLY A 196 3.96 -4.76 -4.98
C GLY A 196 2.86 -4.33 -4.01
N ILE A 197 2.18 -5.29 -3.39
CA ILE A 197 1.19 -5.05 -2.34
C ILE A 197 1.48 -5.99 -1.17
N ALA A 198 1.66 -5.43 0.02
CA ALA A 198 1.85 -6.16 1.27
C ALA A 198 0.50 -6.30 2.00
N ASN A 199 0.00 -7.52 2.12
CA ASN A 199 -1.28 -7.81 2.79
C ASN A 199 -1.10 -8.17 4.28
N GLY A 200 0.13 -8.45 4.74
CA GLY A 200 0.33 -9.06 6.05
C GLY A 200 -0.44 -10.39 6.15
N ASP A 201 -1.17 -10.57 7.22
CA ASP A 201 -2.04 -11.74 7.48
C ASP A 201 -3.52 -11.53 7.10
N ALA A 202 -3.85 -10.41 6.43
CA ALA A 202 -5.24 -10.04 6.13
C ALA A 202 -5.88 -10.86 4.99
N LYS A 203 -5.09 -11.61 4.21
CA LYS A 203 -5.58 -12.39 3.03
C LYS A 203 -5.18 -13.86 3.11
N PRO A 204 -5.66 -14.61 4.11
CA PRO A 204 -5.34 -16.03 4.22
C PRO A 204 -6.04 -16.84 3.10
N VAL A 205 -5.36 -17.87 2.59
CA VAL A 205 -5.93 -18.88 1.67
C VAL A 205 -6.20 -20.20 2.35
N ALA A 206 -5.60 -20.40 3.54
CA ALA A 206 -5.78 -21.57 4.36
C ALA A 206 -5.95 -21.18 5.84
N THR A 207 -6.36 -22.16 6.66
CA THR A 207 -6.51 -21.93 8.11
C THR A 207 -5.18 -21.66 8.79
N ASN A 208 -5.11 -20.63 9.64
CA ASN A 208 -3.94 -20.39 10.49
C ASN A 208 -3.90 -21.28 11.76
N ALA A 209 -4.87 -22.19 11.94
CA ALA A 209 -4.92 -23.10 13.07
C ALA A 209 -3.96 -24.30 12.94
N THR A 210 -3.45 -24.58 11.74
CA THR A 210 -2.56 -25.72 11.47
C THR A 210 -1.23 -25.26 10.87
N ALA A 211 -0.17 -26.03 11.12
CA ALA A 211 1.16 -25.75 10.56
C ALA A 211 1.14 -25.73 9.01
N ASN A 212 0.41 -26.65 8.39
CA ASN A 212 0.27 -26.70 6.93
C ASN A 212 -0.46 -25.47 6.39
N GLY A 213 -1.57 -25.08 6.99
CA GLY A 213 -2.30 -23.90 6.54
C GLY A 213 -1.52 -22.61 6.73
N LYS A 214 -0.76 -22.46 7.82
CA LYS A 214 0.19 -21.35 7.99
C LYS A 214 1.24 -21.35 6.86
N ALA A 215 1.79 -22.53 6.52
CA ALA A 215 2.77 -22.65 5.42
C ALA A 215 2.18 -22.21 4.07
N GLU A 216 0.91 -22.47 3.79
CA GLU A 216 0.20 -22.00 2.59
C GLU A 216 -0.05 -20.48 2.62
N ASN A 217 -0.20 -19.89 3.81
CA ASN A 217 -0.40 -18.45 3.96
C ASN A 217 0.91 -17.65 3.77
N ARG A 218 2.08 -18.22 4.05
CA ARG A 218 3.38 -17.59 3.85
C ARG A 218 3.79 -17.61 2.38
N ARG A 219 3.23 -16.70 1.58
CA ARG A 219 3.42 -16.71 0.13
C ARG A 219 3.44 -15.32 -0.48
N VAL A 220 3.95 -15.24 -1.71
CA VAL A 220 3.74 -14.13 -2.64
C VAL A 220 2.99 -14.66 -3.86
N ASP A 221 1.81 -14.15 -4.11
CA ASP A 221 1.03 -14.48 -5.30
C ASP A 221 1.43 -13.57 -6.44
N VAL A 222 1.69 -14.16 -7.61
CA VAL A 222 2.10 -13.45 -8.83
C VAL A 222 0.96 -13.45 -9.84
N PHE A 223 0.64 -12.26 -10.35
CA PHE A 223 -0.39 -12.06 -11.37
C PHE A 223 0.16 -11.22 -12.52
N ILE A 224 -0.35 -11.43 -13.72
CA ILE A 224 -0.22 -10.48 -14.83
C ILE A 224 -1.47 -9.59 -14.80
N HIS A 225 -1.26 -8.30 -14.57
CA HIS A 225 -2.29 -7.27 -14.55
C HIS A 225 -2.44 -6.67 -15.94
N ARG A 226 -3.62 -6.89 -16.56
CA ARG A 226 -3.91 -6.57 -17.97
C ARG A 226 -4.80 -5.34 -18.11
#